data_76789c0b6d3d146b68f084d09f250346
#
_entry.id   76789c0b6d3d146b68f084d09f250346
#
_cell.length_a   1.000
_cell.length_b   1.000
_cell.length_c   1.000
_cell.angle_alpha   90.00
_cell.angle_beta   90.00
_cell.angle_gamma   90.00
#
_symmetry.space_group_name_H-M   'P 1'
#
loop_
_entity.id
_entity.type
_entity.pdbx_description
1 polymer ?
#
loop_
_entity_poly.entity_id
_entity_poly.type
_entity_poly.pdbx_seq_one_letter_code
_entity_poly.pdbx_strand_id
1 'polypeptide(L)'
;MLTLRVTWWTKMCLICQRIELIKSGDNPYFVKELETGYVVIGDHQYFEGYTLFLAKEHVTELHHLHPTVKLRFLEEMSLVQEAVSKAFSAEKMNVELLGNGDAHVHWHIFPRREGDMKGHGLNGRGPVWWVPWEEMIAEEYQVKGSKLEDLIARLSETLNQMIK
;
A
#
# COMPACT_ATOMS: atom_id res chain seq x y z
N MET A 1 4.67 -35.85 21.48
CA MET A 1 4.97 -34.42 21.54
C MET A 1 4.71 -33.84 20.16
N LEU A 2 3.48 -33.33 19.91
CA LEU A 2 3.12 -32.74 18.64
C LEU A 2 3.72 -31.33 18.58
N THR A 3 4.76 -31.18 17.83
CA THR A 3 5.27 -29.86 17.42
C THR A 3 4.23 -29.25 16.50
N LEU A 4 3.42 -28.33 17.00
CA LEU A 4 2.62 -27.44 16.20
C LEU A 4 3.58 -26.66 15.28
N ARG A 5 3.66 -27.07 13.99
CA ARG A 5 4.29 -26.23 12.98
C ARG A 5 3.47 -24.96 12.92
N VAL A 6 4.02 -23.86 13.43
CA VAL A 6 3.51 -22.52 13.15
C VAL A 6 3.66 -22.33 11.66
N THR A 7 2.58 -22.53 10.92
CA THR A 7 2.53 -22.24 9.49
C THR A 7 2.48 -20.73 9.31
N TRP A 8 2.95 -20.22 8.20
CA TRP A 8 2.90 -18.78 7.84
C TRP A 8 1.49 -18.17 8.01
N TRP A 9 0.47 -19.01 8.09
CA TRP A 9 -0.95 -18.68 8.12
C TRP A 9 -1.56 -18.54 9.52
N THR A 10 -0.82 -18.85 10.59
CA THR A 10 -1.32 -18.76 11.98
C THR A 10 -0.97 -17.47 12.68
N LYS A 11 -0.21 -16.58 12.04
CA LYS A 11 0.06 -15.24 12.52
C LYS A 11 -1.19 -14.38 12.37
N MET A 12 -1.54 -13.63 13.41
CA MET A 12 -2.64 -12.68 13.37
C MET A 12 -2.40 -11.67 12.23
N CYS A 13 -3.34 -11.54 11.30
CA CYS A 13 -3.22 -10.73 10.10
C CYS A 13 -3.16 -9.24 10.47
N LEU A 14 -2.02 -8.60 10.21
CA LEU A 14 -1.81 -7.18 10.49
C LEU A 14 -2.73 -6.29 9.63
N ILE A 15 -3.02 -6.72 8.39
CA ILE A 15 -3.94 -5.98 7.49
C ILE A 15 -5.36 -5.98 8.08
N CYS A 16 -5.85 -7.11 8.60
CA CYS A 16 -7.15 -7.14 9.28
C CYS A 16 -7.20 -6.21 10.48
N GLN A 17 -6.14 -6.16 11.29
CA GLN A 17 -6.06 -5.22 12.43
C GLN A 17 -6.11 -3.76 11.95
N ARG A 18 -5.39 -3.42 10.90
CA ARG A 18 -5.42 -2.06 10.31
C ARG A 18 -6.80 -1.70 9.78
N ILE A 19 -7.51 -2.66 9.20
CA ILE A 19 -8.90 -2.46 8.74
C ILE A 19 -9.83 -2.22 9.94
N GLU A 20 -9.70 -2.96 11.03
CA GLU A 20 -10.49 -2.71 12.24
C GLU A 20 -10.22 -1.30 12.81
N LEU A 21 -8.95 -0.84 12.81
CA LEU A 21 -8.62 0.53 13.19
C LEU A 21 -9.22 1.57 12.23
N ILE A 22 -9.33 1.28 10.94
CA ILE A 22 -10.04 2.16 9.99
C ILE A 22 -11.52 2.26 10.38
N LYS A 23 -12.18 1.13 10.64
CA LYS A 23 -13.60 1.08 11.01
C LYS A 23 -13.91 1.80 12.32
N SER A 24 -12.97 1.77 13.28
CA SER A 24 -13.09 2.50 14.56
C SER A 24 -12.70 4.00 14.46
N GLY A 25 -12.11 4.42 13.35
CA GLY A 25 -11.62 5.80 13.17
C GLY A 25 -10.24 6.07 13.78
N ASP A 26 -9.51 5.01 14.17
CA ASP A 26 -8.23 5.12 14.90
C ASP A 26 -7.00 4.88 14.01
N ASN A 27 -7.17 4.61 12.72
CA ASN A 27 -6.04 4.42 11.81
C ASN A 27 -5.54 5.76 11.27
N PRO A 28 -4.35 6.24 11.69
CA PRO A 28 -3.87 7.56 11.29
C PRO A 28 -3.46 7.64 9.82
N TYR A 29 -3.23 6.51 9.14
CA TYR A 29 -2.80 6.44 7.73
C TYR A 29 -3.97 6.33 6.74
N PHE A 30 -5.21 6.30 7.23
CA PHE A 30 -6.39 6.14 6.39
C PHE A 30 -6.60 7.34 5.46
N VAL A 31 -6.84 7.05 4.18
CA VAL A 31 -7.12 8.07 3.16
C VAL A 31 -8.57 8.00 2.70
N LYS A 32 -8.99 6.83 2.21
CA LYS A 32 -10.34 6.68 1.62
C LYS A 32 -10.78 5.22 1.57
N GLU A 33 -12.07 5.03 1.81
CA GLU A 33 -12.76 3.78 1.53
C GLU A 33 -13.30 3.79 0.11
N LEU A 34 -13.04 2.69 -0.63
CA LEU A 34 -13.64 2.39 -1.92
C LEU A 34 -14.60 1.20 -1.78
N GLU A 35 -15.20 0.78 -2.87
CA GLU A 35 -16.17 -0.32 -2.85
C GLU A 35 -15.56 -1.62 -2.35
N THR A 36 -14.37 -1.99 -2.84
CA THR A 36 -13.73 -3.28 -2.56
C THR A 36 -12.53 -3.20 -1.63
N GLY A 37 -12.06 -2.01 -1.28
CA GLY A 37 -10.86 -1.86 -0.47
C GLY A 37 -10.71 -0.51 0.22
N TYR A 38 -9.62 -0.41 0.97
CA TYR A 38 -9.22 0.79 1.71
C TYR A 38 -7.88 1.31 1.21
N VAL A 39 -7.81 2.60 0.95
CA VAL A 39 -6.58 3.31 0.59
C VAL A 39 -5.93 3.85 1.85
N VAL A 40 -4.66 3.52 2.06
CA VAL A 40 -3.87 4.03 3.19
C VAL A 40 -2.49 4.48 2.72
N ILE A 41 -1.94 5.51 3.36
CA ILE A 41 -0.53 5.90 3.18
C ILE A 41 0.36 4.83 3.82
N GLY A 42 1.45 4.46 3.16
CA GLY A 42 2.46 3.56 3.73
C GLY A 42 3.20 4.20 4.91
N ASP A 43 3.46 3.43 5.94
CA ASP A 43 4.04 3.91 7.21
C ASP A 43 5.42 4.56 7.01
N HIS A 44 6.20 4.05 6.06
CA HIS A 44 7.54 4.51 5.73
C HIS A 44 7.58 5.05 4.30
N GLN A 45 8.06 6.24 4.15
CA GLN A 45 8.02 7.02 2.91
C GLN A 45 9.42 7.17 2.28
N TYR A 46 10.19 6.08 2.21
CA TYR A 46 11.44 6.04 1.44
C TYR A 46 11.17 6.47 -0.02
N PHE A 47 10.12 5.90 -0.61
CA PHE A 47 9.52 6.37 -1.84
C PHE A 47 8.32 7.25 -1.48
N GLU A 48 8.48 8.57 -1.57
CA GLU A 48 7.43 9.52 -1.16
C GLU A 48 6.15 9.33 -1.97
N GLY A 49 5.04 9.18 -1.27
CA GLY A 49 3.73 8.88 -1.83
C GLY A 49 3.43 7.38 -1.87
N TYR A 50 4.30 6.53 -1.30
CA TYR A 50 4.02 5.11 -1.16
C TYR A 50 2.68 4.89 -0.46
N THR A 51 1.81 4.14 -1.12
CA THR A 51 0.42 3.91 -0.76
C THR A 51 0.11 2.43 -0.82
N LEU A 52 -0.81 1.95 0.04
CA LEU A 52 -1.36 0.60 -0.06
C LEU A 52 -2.86 0.67 -0.37
N PHE A 53 -3.33 -0.33 -1.11
CA PHE A 53 -4.75 -0.58 -1.32
C PHE A 53 -5.11 -1.96 -0.79
N LEU A 54 -5.83 -1.99 0.32
CA LEU A 54 -6.13 -3.18 1.11
C LEU A 54 -7.49 -3.74 0.71
N ALA A 55 -7.59 -5.02 0.33
CA ALA A 55 -8.88 -5.65 0.08
C ALA A 55 -9.73 -5.67 1.37
N LYS A 56 -11.03 -5.41 1.28
CA LYS A 56 -11.96 -5.53 2.41
C LYS A 56 -12.09 -6.96 2.89
N GLU A 57 -12.06 -7.89 1.96
CA GLU A 57 -12.22 -9.32 2.23
C GLU A 57 -10.85 -9.95 2.52
N HIS A 58 -10.78 -10.71 3.62
CA HIS A 58 -9.57 -11.46 3.95
C HIS A 58 -9.47 -12.69 3.06
N VAL A 59 -8.75 -12.57 1.97
CA VAL A 59 -8.33 -13.68 1.10
C VAL A 59 -6.82 -13.63 0.93
N THR A 60 -6.19 -14.78 0.71
CA THR A 60 -4.73 -14.87 0.59
C THR A 60 -4.23 -14.64 -0.82
N GLU A 61 -5.09 -14.86 -1.83
CA GLU A 61 -4.72 -14.74 -3.23
C GLU A 61 -5.79 -13.95 -4.00
N LEU A 62 -5.36 -13.21 -5.01
CA LEU A 62 -6.26 -12.42 -5.85
C LEU A 62 -7.37 -13.27 -6.50
N HIS A 63 -7.03 -14.51 -6.91
CA HIS A 63 -7.98 -15.41 -7.54
C HIS A 63 -9.00 -16.03 -6.57
N HIS A 64 -8.83 -15.86 -5.27
CA HIS A 64 -9.82 -16.27 -4.26
C HIS A 64 -11.00 -15.30 -4.13
N LEU A 65 -10.85 -14.06 -4.58
CA LEU A 65 -11.96 -13.10 -4.63
C LEU A 65 -13.04 -13.59 -5.61
N HIS A 66 -14.31 -13.34 -5.25
CA HIS A 66 -15.41 -13.56 -6.19
C HIS A 66 -15.14 -12.81 -7.52
N PRO A 67 -15.44 -13.37 -8.69
CA PRO A 67 -15.08 -12.78 -9.98
C PRO A 67 -15.47 -11.31 -10.16
N THR A 68 -16.68 -10.91 -9.73
CA THR A 68 -17.15 -9.52 -9.82
C THR A 68 -16.38 -8.58 -8.88
N VAL A 69 -16.12 -9.02 -7.64
CA VAL A 69 -15.31 -8.27 -6.66
C VAL A 69 -13.87 -8.12 -7.15
N LYS A 70 -13.30 -9.19 -7.70
CA LYS A 70 -11.95 -9.18 -8.26
C LYS A 70 -11.79 -8.17 -9.39
N LEU A 71 -12.72 -8.15 -10.34
CA LEU A 71 -12.68 -7.19 -11.45
C LEU A 71 -12.78 -5.75 -10.91
N ARG A 72 -13.69 -5.50 -9.98
CA ARG A 72 -13.84 -4.19 -9.36
C ARG A 72 -12.59 -3.79 -8.56
N PHE A 73 -11.99 -4.71 -7.83
CA PHE A 73 -10.75 -4.48 -7.07
C PHE A 73 -9.56 -4.12 -7.98
N LEU A 74 -9.47 -4.74 -9.16
CA LEU A 74 -8.46 -4.40 -10.17
C LEU A 74 -8.70 -3.02 -10.79
N GLU A 75 -9.95 -2.66 -11.09
CA GLU A 75 -10.33 -1.33 -11.57
C GLU A 75 -10.00 -0.25 -10.54
N GLU A 76 -10.37 -0.49 -9.28
CA GLU A 76 -10.08 0.43 -8.18
C GLU A 76 -8.58 0.57 -7.91
N MET A 77 -7.81 -0.52 -8.00
CA MET A 77 -6.35 -0.46 -7.91
C MET A 77 -5.76 0.44 -9.00
N SER A 78 -6.23 0.31 -10.24
CA SER A 78 -5.80 1.16 -11.35
C SER A 78 -6.17 2.64 -11.12
N LEU A 79 -7.35 2.90 -10.57
CA LEU A 79 -7.79 4.25 -10.18
C LEU A 79 -6.89 4.83 -9.07
N VAL A 80 -6.59 4.04 -8.04
CA VAL A 80 -5.70 4.46 -6.94
C VAL A 80 -4.30 4.73 -7.46
N GLN A 81 -3.76 3.87 -8.34
CA GLN A 81 -2.47 4.08 -9.00
C GLN A 81 -2.42 5.43 -9.75
N GLU A 82 -3.46 5.75 -10.51
CA GLU A 82 -3.54 7.03 -11.24
C GLU A 82 -3.62 8.20 -10.27
N ALA A 83 -4.41 8.10 -9.21
CA ALA A 83 -4.52 9.14 -8.19
C ALA A 83 -3.17 9.38 -7.47
N VAL A 84 -2.46 8.32 -7.09
CA VAL A 84 -1.13 8.40 -6.49
C VAL A 84 -0.13 9.05 -7.45
N SER A 85 -0.15 8.66 -8.73
CA SER A 85 0.71 9.27 -9.75
C SER A 85 0.49 10.78 -9.86
N LYS A 86 -0.75 11.23 -9.88
CA LYS A 86 -1.13 12.66 -9.97
C LYS A 86 -0.81 13.40 -8.68
N ALA A 87 -1.24 12.88 -7.52
CA ALA A 87 -1.06 13.53 -6.23
C ALA A 87 0.41 13.75 -5.88
N PHE A 88 1.28 12.83 -6.29
CA PHE A 88 2.70 12.86 -5.94
C PHE A 88 3.64 13.10 -7.13
N SER A 89 3.12 13.48 -8.28
CA SER A 89 3.91 13.84 -9.50
C SER A 89 4.92 12.75 -9.88
N ALA A 90 4.46 11.50 -9.98
CA ALA A 90 5.31 10.37 -10.31
C ALA A 90 5.69 10.34 -11.79
N GLU A 91 6.94 10.04 -12.09
CA GLU A 91 7.43 9.80 -13.45
C GLU A 91 7.14 8.38 -13.93
N LYS A 92 7.09 7.43 -12.98
CA LYS A 92 6.77 6.02 -13.20
C LYS A 92 6.06 5.44 -11.97
N MET A 93 5.19 4.49 -12.18
CA MET A 93 4.57 3.73 -11.10
C MET A 93 5.12 2.30 -11.06
N ASN A 94 5.45 1.82 -9.85
CA ASN A 94 5.61 0.40 -9.59
C ASN A 94 4.46 -0.08 -8.71
N VAL A 95 3.89 -1.21 -9.06
CA VAL A 95 2.77 -1.82 -8.34
C VAL A 95 3.08 -3.28 -8.08
N GLU A 96 2.93 -3.73 -6.84
CA GLU A 96 3.27 -5.08 -6.41
C GLU A 96 2.15 -5.70 -5.59
N LEU A 97 1.90 -7.00 -5.81
CA LEU A 97 0.97 -7.82 -5.03
C LEU A 97 1.78 -8.99 -4.44
N LEU A 98 2.33 -8.82 -3.26
CA LEU A 98 3.27 -9.77 -2.66
C LEU A 98 2.60 -10.71 -1.65
N GLY A 99 2.24 -10.22 -0.46
CA GLY A 99 1.54 -11.01 0.57
C GLY A 99 2.44 -11.97 1.35
N ASN A 100 3.76 -11.86 1.27
CA ASN A 100 4.70 -12.76 1.96
C ASN A 100 4.76 -12.50 3.48
N GLY A 101 4.55 -11.27 3.92
CA GLY A 101 4.50 -10.91 5.34
C GLY A 101 3.13 -11.13 5.95
N ASP A 102 2.11 -10.62 5.30
CA ASP A 102 0.70 -10.79 5.62
C ASP A 102 -0.02 -11.31 4.38
N ALA A 103 -0.54 -12.53 4.46
CA ALA A 103 -1.18 -13.21 3.35
C ALA A 103 -2.61 -12.71 3.06
N HIS A 104 -2.89 -11.45 3.31
CA HIS A 104 -4.12 -10.75 2.97
C HIS A 104 -3.89 -9.96 1.69
N VAL A 105 -4.70 -10.13 0.67
CA VAL A 105 -4.54 -9.46 -0.61
C VAL A 105 -4.53 -7.94 -0.44
N HIS A 106 -3.43 -7.33 -0.83
CA HIS A 106 -3.24 -5.89 -0.83
C HIS A 106 -2.21 -5.48 -1.88
N TRP A 107 -2.37 -4.30 -2.44
CA TRP A 107 -1.45 -3.73 -3.41
C TRP A 107 -0.49 -2.77 -2.73
N HIS A 108 0.79 -2.87 -3.09
CA HIS A 108 1.81 -1.86 -2.84
C HIS A 108 1.94 -0.97 -4.06
N ILE A 109 1.78 0.33 -3.91
CA ILE A 109 1.74 1.31 -4.99
C ILE A 109 2.81 2.36 -4.74
N PHE A 110 3.89 2.32 -5.53
CA PHE A 110 5.07 3.16 -5.37
C PHE A 110 5.18 4.18 -6.49
N PRO A 111 5.05 5.48 -6.22
CA PRO A 111 5.45 6.52 -7.17
C PRO A 111 6.98 6.59 -7.25
N ARG A 112 7.49 6.54 -8.48
CA ARG A 112 8.92 6.51 -8.76
C ARG A 112 9.36 7.79 -9.44
N ARG A 113 10.57 8.26 -9.11
CA ARG A 113 11.19 9.48 -9.65
C ARG A 113 12.66 9.24 -9.90
N GLU A 114 13.25 10.06 -10.75
CA GLU A 114 14.69 10.06 -10.94
C GLU A 114 15.42 10.29 -9.60
N GLY A 115 16.46 9.50 -9.34
CA GLY A 115 17.26 9.59 -8.11
C GLY A 115 16.63 9.02 -6.83
N ASP A 116 15.42 8.49 -6.89
CA ASP A 116 14.69 7.99 -5.70
C ASP A 116 15.31 6.74 -5.05
N MET A 117 16.15 6.01 -5.76
CA MET A 117 16.83 4.81 -5.25
C MET A 117 18.08 5.09 -4.41
N LYS A 118 18.51 6.38 -4.28
CA LYS A 118 19.58 6.82 -3.38
C LYS A 118 20.88 5.98 -3.48
N GLY A 119 21.30 5.70 -4.72
CA GLY A 119 22.53 4.94 -5.01
C GLY A 119 22.32 3.44 -5.23
N HIS A 120 21.11 2.92 -5.02
CA HIS A 120 20.78 1.55 -5.38
C HIS A 120 20.35 1.41 -6.84
N GLY A 121 20.24 0.16 -7.31
CA GLY A 121 19.84 -0.15 -8.67
C GLY A 121 20.94 0.00 -9.71
N LEU A 122 20.60 -0.27 -10.97
CA LEU A 122 21.50 -0.10 -12.10
C LEU A 122 21.35 1.33 -12.65
N ASN A 123 22.38 2.16 -12.49
CA ASN A 123 22.33 3.58 -12.84
C ASN A 123 21.15 4.33 -12.18
N GLY A 124 20.85 4.01 -10.91
CA GLY A 124 19.73 4.59 -10.15
C GLY A 124 18.34 4.14 -10.60
N ARG A 125 18.25 3.07 -11.38
CA ARG A 125 17.00 2.50 -11.89
C ARG A 125 16.85 1.05 -11.45
N GLY A 126 15.63 0.62 -11.26
CA GLY A 126 15.29 -0.75 -10.90
C GLY A 126 14.01 -0.86 -10.10
N PRO A 127 13.55 -2.08 -9.82
CA PRO A 127 12.39 -2.29 -8.97
C PRO A 127 12.68 -1.88 -7.52
N VAL A 128 11.62 -1.55 -6.79
CA VAL A 128 11.74 -1.06 -5.40
C VAL A 128 12.50 -2.01 -4.49
N TRP A 129 12.35 -3.32 -4.67
CA TRP A 129 13.00 -4.37 -3.85
C TRP A 129 14.52 -4.52 -4.09
N TRP A 130 15.14 -3.72 -4.97
CA TRP A 130 16.60 -3.59 -5.06
C TRP A 130 17.16 -2.64 -3.98
N VAL A 131 16.30 -1.87 -3.31
CA VAL A 131 16.67 -1.16 -2.09
C VAL A 131 16.55 -2.14 -0.92
N PRO A 132 17.56 -2.25 -0.04
CA PRO A 132 17.48 -3.10 1.14
C PRO A 132 16.26 -2.78 1.99
N TRP A 133 15.57 -3.82 2.46
CA TRP A 133 14.37 -3.66 3.27
C TRP A 133 14.61 -2.80 4.51
N GLU A 134 15.72 -3.05 5.20
CA GLU A 134 16.12 -2.34 6.41
C GLU A 134 16.28 -0.84 6.18
N GLU A 135 16.72 -0.46 4.99
CA GLU A 135 16.84 0.94 4.59
C GLU A 135 15.46 1.55 4.32
N MET A 136 14.58 0.83 3.59
CA MET A 136 13.23 1.33 3.28
C MET A 136 12.39 1.59 4.53
N ILE A 137 12.57 0.79 5.60
CA ILE A 137 11.81 0.91 6.85
C ILE A 137 12.56 1.66 7.96
N ALA A 138 13.68 2.31 7.65
CA ALA A 138 14.42 3.08 8.64
C ALA A 138 13.54 4.17 9.26
N GLU A 139 13.77 4.46 10.54
CA GLU A 139 12.93 5.39 11.34
C GLU A 139 12.81 6.78 10.73
N GLU A 140 13.85 7.24 10.05
CA GLU A 140 13.85 8.54 9.35
C GLU A 140 12.77 8.65 8.26
N TYR A 141 12.30 7.53 7.70
CA TYR A 141 11.24 7.48 6.70
C TYR A 141 9.86 7.27 7.29
N GLN A 142 9.75 6.98 8.59
CA GLN A 142 8.46 6.86 9.23
C GLN A 142 7.74 8.21 9.24
N VAL A 143 6.54 8.24 8.64
CA VAL A 143 5.78 9.48 8.51
C VAL A 143 4.75 9.62 9.62
N LYS A 144 4.69 10.82 10.24
CA LYS A 144 3.77 11.16 11.33
C LYS A 144 3.42 12.65 11.27
N GLY A 145 2.40 13.06 12.02
CA GLY A 145 2.01 14.47 12.22
C GLY A 145 1.69 15.17 10.90
N SER A 146 2.09 16.42 10.78
CA SER A 146 1.74 17.29 9.64
C SER A 146 2.19 16.76 8.29
N LYS A 147 3.32 16.03 8.24
CA LYS A 147 3.77 15.40 6.97
C LYS A 147 2.82 14.29 6.53
N LEU A 148 2.33 13.47 7.46
CA LEU A 148 1.34 12.44 7.17
C LEU A 148 0.01 13.07 6.75
N GLU A 149 -0.43 14.12 7.45
CA GLU A 149 -1.66 14.85 7.13
C GLU A 149 -1.62 15.45 5.72
N ASP A 150 -0.47 16.02 5.31
CA ASP A 150 -0.28 16.54 3.94
C ASP A 150 -0.39 15.44 2.87
N LEU A 151 0.26 14.29 3.09
CA LEU A 151 0.18 13.16 2.16
C LEU A 151 -1.26 12.66 2.01
N ILE A 152 -1.98 12.53 3.14
CA ILE A 152 -3.39 12.10 3.15
C ILE A 152 -4.27 13.12 2.41
N ALA A 153 -4.12 14.41 2.71
CA ALA A 153 -4.91 15.47 2.10
C ALA A 153 -4.73 15.50 0.58
N ARG A 154 -3.49 15.47 0.09
CA ARG A 154 -3.17 15.46 -1.35
C ARG A 154 -3.80 14.28 -2.08
N LEU A 155 -3.64 13.07 -1.53
CA LEU A 155 -4.19 11.87 -2.15
C LEU A 155 -5.72 11.83 -2.06
N SER A 156 -6.30 12.20 -0.92
CA SER A 156 -7.74 12.25 -0.72
C SER A 156 -8.42 13.25 -1.66
N GLU A 157 -7.86 14.44 -1.80
CA GLU A 157 -8.36 15.45 -2.74
C GLU A 157 -8.33 14.94 -4.19
N THR A 158 -7.21 14.34 -4.61
CA THR A 158 -7.07 13.79 -5.95
C THR A 158 -8.08 12.68 -6.21
N LEU A 159 -8.26 11.74 -5.27
CA LEU A 159 -9.26 10.68 -5.37
C LEU A 159 -10.68 11.24 -5.46
N ASN A 160 -11.03 12.27 -4.66
CA ASN A 160 -12.34 12.90 -4.67
C ASN A 160 -12.66 13.62 -5.99
N GLN A 161 -11.65 14.14 -6.68
CA GLN A 161 -11.80 14.75 -8.00
C GLN A 161 -12.01 13.70 -9.10
N MET A 162 -11.46 12.50 -8.93
CA MET A 162 -11.54 11.41 -9.92
C MET A 162 -12.79 10.53 -9.77
N ILE A 163 -13.29 10.38 -8.54
CA ILE A 163 -14.51 9.62 -8.23
C ILE A 163 -15.68 10.60 -8.19
N LYS A 164 -16.39 10.72 -9.31
CA LYS A 164 -17.61 11.53 -9.42
C LYS A 164 -18.84 10.65 -9.30
#